data_e434ce55979377faa4f856b5694eb3da
#
_entry.id   e434ce55979377faa4f856b5694eb3da
#
_cell.length_a   1.000
_cell.length_b   1.000
_cell.length_c   1.000
_cell.angle_alpha   90.00
_cell.angle_beta   90.00
_cell.angle_gamma   90.00
#
_symmetry.space_group_name_H-M   'P 1'
#
loop_
_entity.id
_entity.type
_entity.pdbx_description
1 polymer ?
#
loop_
_entity_poly.entity_id
_entity_poly.type
_entity_poly.pdbx_seq_one_letter_code
_entity_poly.pdbx_strand_id
1 'polypeptide(L)'
;MMPIGLGKKFETIYNEDILEELKKQYPDIQEDRQIHGNGPAVYVKLPGGQGSVGFISALHGKFCQYCNRIRMTAQGCLKPCLCYGKGVELKDIFDRHEKSQRCGTTMADQETLEYLYQAIAEAIQLKPKSHRFENLSEITEDKKMSQIGG
;
A
#
# COMPACT_ATOMS: atom_id res chain seq x y z
N MET A 1 13.20 0.50 -5.10
CA MET A 1 12.82 1.03 -3.75
C MET A 1 11.81 2.15 -3.96
N MET A 2 10.78 2.30 -3.14
CA MET A 2 9.84 3.42 -3.29
C MET A 2 10.47 4.72 -2.79
N PRO A 3 10.31 5.86 -3.52
CA PRO A 3 10.92 7.13 -3.18
C PRO A 3 10.13 7.89 -2.10
N ILE A 4 10.01 7.28 -0.91
CA ILE A 4 9.33 7.84 0.26
C ILE A 4 10.34 7.98 1.40
N GLY A 5 10.30 9.10 2.11
CA GLY A 5 11.23 9.37 3.20
C GLY A 5 12.70 9.26 2.75
N LEU A 6 13.47 8.39 3.40
CA LEU A 6 14.88 8.15 3.06
C LEU A 6 15.06 7.55 1.65
N GLY A 7 14.07 6.86 1.11
CA GLY A 7 14.12 6.24 -0.22
C GLY A 7 14.30 7.24 -1.37
N LYS A 8 13.96 8.53 -1.15
CA LYS A 8 14.16 9.61 -2.13
C LYS A 8 15.65 9.87 -2.48
N LYS A 9 16.58 9.41 -1.65
CA LYS A 9 18.01 9.66 -1.78
C LYS A 9 18.81 8.56 -2.48
N PHE A 10 18.14 7.44 -2.80
CA PHE A 10 18.81 6.27 -3.39
C PHE A 10 18.44 6.11 -4.86
N GLU A 11 19.43 5.71 -5.65
CA GLU A 11 19.19 5.23 -7.00
C GLU A 11 18.32 3.98 -6.96
N THR A 12 17.42 3.87 -7.92
CA THR A 12 16.48 2.75 -8.02
C THR A 12 16.97 1.78 -9.09
N ILE A 13 17.17 0.52 -8.71
CA ILE A 13 17.32 -0.59 -9.65
C ILE A 13 15.91 -1.12 -9.94
N TYR A 14 15.56 -1.25 -11.21
CA TYR A 14 14.25 -1.73 -11.62
C TYR A 14 14.20 -3.26 -11.62
N ASN A 15 13.01 -3.81 -11.39
CA ASN A 15 12.81 -5.26 -11.42
C ASN A 15 13.04 -5.84 -12.81
N GLU A 16 12.77 -5.06 -13.85
CA GLU A 16 13.02 -5.40 -15.25
C GLU A 16 14.52 -5.65 -15.51
N ASP A 17 15.38 -4.77 -14.98
CA ASP A 17 16.84 -4.91 -15.13
C ASP A 17 17.34 -6.17 -14.39
N ILE A 18 16.82 -6.41 -13.19
CA ILE A 18 17.13 -7.62 -12.41
C ILE A 18 16.68 -8.88 -13.18
N LEU A 19 15.48 -8.84 -13.74
CA LEU A 19 14.93 -9.96 -14.48
C LEU A 19 15.71 -10.24 -15.79
N GLU A 20 16.17 -9.20 -16.47
CA GLU A 20 17.03 -9.34 -17.64
C GLU A 20 18.38 -9.98 -17.28
N GLU A 21 18.97 -9.57 -16.18
CA GLU A 21 20.23 -10.18 -15.71
C GLU A 21 20.04 -11.65 -15.31
N LEU A 22 18.93 -11.96 -14.64
CA LEU A 22 18.56 -13.35 -14.35
C LEU A 22 18.35 -14.19 -15.60
N LYS A 23 17.74 -13.64 -16.66
CA LYS A 23 17.56 -14.34 -17.95
C LYS A 23 18.87 -14.64 -18.65
N LYS A 24 19.89 -13.79 -18.51
CA LYS A 24 21.22 -14.06 -19.04
C LYS A 24 21.87 -15.28 -18.39
N GLN A 25 21.71 -15.41 -17.05
CA GLN A 25 22.25 -16.51 -16.29
C GLN A 25 21.39 -17.79 -16.38
N TYR A 26 20.08 -17.61 -16.50
CA TYR A 26 19.09 -18.70 -16.55
C TYR A 26 18.16 -18.51 -17.75
N PRO A 27 18.57 -18.88 -18.97
CA PRO A 27 17.77 -18.64 -20.19
C PRO A 27 16.40 -19.32 -20.17
N ASP A 28 16.27 -20.43 -19.44
CA ASP A 28 15.04 -21.23 -19.33
C ASP A 28 14.12 -20.77 -18.20
N ILE A 29 14.29 -19.54 -17.68
CA ILE A 29 13.42 -18.97 -16.66
C ILE A 29 11.98 -18.86 -17.20
N GLN A 30 11.00 -19.28 -16.43
CA GLN A 30 9.59 -19.29 -16.81
C GLN A 30 8.74 -18.45 -15.87
N GLU A 31 7.65 -17.89 -16.41
CA GLU A 31 6.63 -17.26 -15.59
C GLU A 31 5.95 -18.31 -14.71
N ASP A 32 5.88 -18.04 -13.39
CA ASP A 32 5.13 -18.87 -12.46
C ASP A 32 3.71 -18.32 -12.29
N ARG A 33 2.73 -19.03 -12.79
CA ARG A 33 1.31 -18.67 -12.75
C ARG A 33 0.57 -19.23 -11.54
N GLN A 34 1.27 -19.87 -10.60
CA GLN A 34 0.66 -20.33 -9.37
C GLN A 34 0.23 -19.13 -8.50
N ILE A 35 -0.84 -19.33 -7.74
CA ILE A 35 -1.33 -18.30 -6.80
C ILE A 35 -0.48 -18.37 -5.53
N HIS A 36 0.38 -17.38 -5.34
CA HIS A 36 1.23 -17.23 -4.15
C HIS A 36 0.65 -16.24 -3.11
N GLY A 37 -0.66 -16.10 -3.06
CA GLY A 37 -1.37 -15.19 -2.16
C GLY A 37 -2.04 -14.02 -2.91
N ASN A 38 -2.47 -12.99 -2.16
CA ASN A 38 -3.24 -11.85 -2.70
C ASN A 38 -2.37 -10.58 -2.79
N GLY A 39 -1.10 -10.73 -3.13
CA GLY A 39 -0.15 -9.62 -3.30
C GLY A 39 0.02 -9.21 -4.77
N PRO A 40 0.66 -8.05 -5.04
CA PRO A 40 0.90 -7.55 -6.39
C PRO A 40 2.17 -8.11 -7.02
N ALA A 41 2.76 -9.17 -6.47
CA ALA A 41 3.98 -9.76 -6.98
C ALA A 41 3.70 -10.60 -8.24
N VAL A 42 4.56 -10.45 -9.23
CA VAL A 42 4.64 -11.34 -10.40
C VAL A 42 5.79 -12.31 -10.15
N TYR A 43 5.55 -13.59 -10.38
CA TYR A 43 6.50 -14.64 -10.01
C TYR A 43 7.14 -15.28 -11.23
N VAL A 44 8.42 -15.64 -11.06
CA VAL A 44 9.18 -16.44 -12.04
C VAL A 44 9.78 -17.66 -11.35
N LYS A 45 9.92 -18.74 -12.09
CA LYS A 45 10.53 -19.99 -11.67
C LYS A 45 11.87 -20.18 -12.32
N LEU A 46 12.89 -20.39 -11.49
CA LEU A 46 14.25 -20.70 -11.96
C LEU A 46 14.35 -22.19 -12.34
N PRO A 47 15.11 -22.53 -13.40
CA PRO A 47 15.37 -23.91 -13.79
C PRO A 47 15.99 -24.70 -12.62
N GLY A 48 15.41 -25.86 -12.28
CA GLY A 48 15.88 -26.69 -11.17
C GLY A 48 15.55 -26.19 -9.77
N GLY A 49 14.96 -24.99 -9.63
CA GLY A 49 14.54 -24.44 -8.36
C GLY A 49 13.21 -25.04 -7.87
N GLN A 50 13.09 -25.25 -6.56
CA GLN A 50 11.84 -25.72 -5.94
C GLN A 50 10.87 -24.56 -5.62
N GLY A 51 11.39 -23.35 -5.49
CA GLY A 51 10.63 -22.13 -5.18
C GLY A 51 10.52 -21.18 -6.38
N SER A 52 9.86 -20.04 -6.14
CA SER A 52 9.67 -18.97 -7.11
C SER A 52 10.22 -17.65 -6.60
N VAL A 53 10.68 -16.81 -7.50
CA VAL A 53 11.13 -15.44 -7.21
C VAL A 53 10.02 -14.48 -7.55
N GLY A 54 9.55 -13.70 -6.57
CA GLY A 54 8.48 -12.72 -6.73
C GLY A 54 9.02 -11.29 -6.89
N PHE A 55 8.56 -10.60 -7.92
CA PHE A 55 8.87 -9.19 -8.20
C PHE A 55 7.69 -8.30 -7.89
N ILE A 56 7.89 -7.25 -7.08
CA ILE A 56 6.90 -6.21 -6.82
C ILE A 56 7.37 -4.93 -7.50
N SER A 57 6.80 -4.62 -8.68
CA SER A 57 7.14 -3.44 -9.47
C SER A 57 6.28 -2.25 -9.07
N ALA A 58 6.67 -1.56 -7.98
CA ALA A 58 5.90 -0.44 -7.46
C ALA A 58 6.05 0.85 -8.30
N LEU A 59 7.13 1.03 -9.04
CA LEU A 59 7.40 2.22 -9.85
C LEU A 59 7.02 2.02 -11.32
N HIS A 60 7.54 0.96 -11.94
CA HIS A 60 7.21 0.52 -13.29
C HIS A 60 6.20 -0.63 -13.22
N GLY A 61 5.39 -0.83 -14.23
CA GLY A 61 4.38 -1.89 -14.21
C GLY A 61 3.24 -1.67 -13.21
N LYS A 62 2.86 -0.42 -12.98
CA LYS A 62 1.88 0.06 -12.00
C LYS A 62 0.73 -0.92 -11.74
N PHE A 63 0.78 -1.61 -10.60
CA PHE A 63 -0.30 -2.50 -10.16
C PHE A 63 -1.50 -1.78 -9.51
N CYS A 64 -1.59 -0.45 -9.66
CA CYS A 64 -2.61 0.38 -9.01
C CYS A 64 -4.03 -0.07 -9.29
N GLN A 65 -4.32 -0.57 -10.48
CA GLN A 65 -5.65 -1.06 -10.87
C GLN A 65 -6.10 -2.28 -10.02
N TYR A 66 -5.14 -3.07 -9.55
CA TYR A 66 -5.37 -4.27 -8.72
C TYR A 66 -5.00 -4.04 -7.26
N CYS A 67 -4.63 -2.81 -6.89
CA CYS A 67 -4.19 -2.50 -5.55
C CYS A 67 -5.38 -2.47 -4.59
N ASN A 68 -5.46 -3.46 -3.72
CA ASN A 68 -6.45 -3.61 -2.65
C ASN A 68 -5.98 -3.05 -1.29
N ARG A 69 -4.90 -2.25 -1.27
CA ARG A 69 -4.28 -1.81 -0.02
C ARG A 69 -4.85 -0.49 0.48
N ILE A 70 -5.22 -0.47 1.75
CA ILE A 70 -5.48 0.71 2.57
C ILE A 70 -4.56 0.62 3.79
N ARG A 71 -4.12 1.72 4.32
CA ARG A 71 -3.25 1.78 5.49
C ARG A 71 -3.85 2.67 6.56
N MET A 72 -3.71 2.27 7.80
CA MET A 72 -4.03 3.13 8.94
C MET A 72 -2.72 3.58 9.60
N THR A 73 -2.60 4.88 9.84
CA THR A 73 -1.47 5.44 10.58
C THR A 73 -1.67 5.26 12.09
N ALA A 74 -0.57 5.35 12.85
CA ALA A 74 -0.65 5.31 14.32
C ALA A 74 -1.46 6.48 14.91
N GLN A 75 -1.64 7.57 14.15
CA GLN A 75 -2.46 8.73 14.55
C GLN A 75 -3.95 8.57 14.22
N GLY A 76 -4.35 7.44 13.61
CA GLY A 76 -5.75 7.19 13.26
C GLY A 76 -6.20 7.77 11.91
N CYS A 77 -5.26 8.03 10.99
CA CYS A 77 -5.59 8.44 9.62
C CYS A 77 -5.64 7.22 8.69
N LEU A 78 -6.73 7.03 7.99
CA LEU A 78 -6.93 5.99 7.00
C LEU A 78 -6.48 6.47 5.62
N LYS A 79 -5.39 5.91 5.10
CA LYS A 79 -4.73 6.33 3.86
C LYS A 79 -5.08 5.40 2.69
N PRO A 80 -5.67 5.93 1.61
CA PRO A 80 -6.00 5.13 0.41
C PRO A 80 -4.77 4.78 -0.44
N CYS A 81 -3.71 5.58 -0.37
CA CYS A 81 -2.49 5.41 -1.16
C CYS A 81 -1.26 5.87 -0.38
N LEU A 82 -0.14 5.20 -0.64
CA LEU A 82 1.14 5.51 -0.03
C LEU A 82 1.82 6.75 -0.63
N CYS A 83 1.49 7.09 -1.88
CA CYS A 83 2.08 8.21 -2.62
C CYS A 83 1.63 9.58 -2.08
N TYR A 84 0.43 9.65 -1.51
CA TYR A 84 -0.20 10.92 -1.17
C TYR A 84 -0.40 11.07 0.33
N GLY A 85 -0.16 12.29 0.85
CA GLY A 85 -0.31 12.62 2.26
C GLY A 85 -1.78 12.63 2.75
N LYS A 86 -2.75 12.81 1.84
CA LYS A 86 -4.18 12.87 2.19
C LYS A 86 -4.74 11.51 2.62
N GLY A 87 -5.65 11.53 3.58
CA GLY A 87 -6.40 10.39 4.07
C GLY A 87 -7.66 10.85 4.80
N VAL A 88 -8.38 9.90 5.40
CA VAL A 88 -9.58 10.15 6.21
C VAL A 88 -9.20 9.99 7.67
N GLU A 89 -9.43 11.03 8.47
CA GLU A 89 -9.12 11.03 9.90
C GLU A 89 -10.21 10.30 10.69
N LEU A 90 -9.82 9.23 11.38
CA LEU A 90 -10.73 8.44 12.22
C LEU A 90 -10.67 8.83 13.69
N LYS A 91 -9.67 9.60 14.09
CA LYS A 91 -9.44 9.95 15.49
C LYS A 91 -10.67 10.57 16.16
N ASP A 92 -11.31 11.54 15.49
CA ASP A 92 -12.48 12.21 16.02
C ASP A 92 -13.67 11.27 16.24
N ILE A 93 -13.77 10.20 15.46
CA ILE A 93 -14.81 9.16 15.64
C ILE A 93 -14.55 8.39 16.92
N PHE A 94 -13.32 7.96 17.13
CA PHE A 94 -12.93 7.22 18.35
C PHE A 94 -13.00 8.09 19.60
N ASP A 95 -12.57 9.35 19.51
CA ASP A 95 -12.64 10.28 20.65
C ASP A 95 -14.10 10.56 21.07
N ARG A 96 -15.03 10.65 20.10
CA ARG A 96 -16.46 10.78 20.37
C ARG A 96 -17.03 9.52 21.01
N HIS A 97 -16.67 8.35 20.50
CA HIS A 97 -17.10 7.07 21.07
C HIS A 97 -16.63 6.91 22.52
N GLU A 98 -15.37 7.19 22.82
CA GLU A 98 -14.82 7.11 24.17
C GLU A 98 -15.54 8.04 25.16
N LYS A 99 -15.83 9.28 24.74
CA LYS A 99 -16.59 10.24 25.52
C LYS A 99 -18.02 9.75 25.81
N SER A 100 -18.68 9.17 24.81
CA SER A 100 -20.04 8.65 24.93
C SER A 100 -20.11 7.44 25.85
N GLN A 101 -19.15 6.53 25.80
CA GLN A 101 -19.07 5.39 26.74
C GLN A 101 -18.90 5.85 28.20
N ARG A 102 -18.08 6.86 28.43
CA ARG A 102 -17.93 7.45 29.78
C ARG A 102 -19.23 8.07 30.31
N CYS A 103 -20.12 8.51 29.43
CA CYS A 103 -21.45 9.05 29.79
C CYS A 103 -22.55 7.97 29.89
N GLY A 104 -22.24 6.68 29.63
CA GLY A 104 -23.19 5.57 29.80
C GLY A 104 -24.30 5.49 28.76
N THR A 105 -24.09 6.05 27.58
CA THR A 105 -25.08 6.06 26.49
C THR A 105 -24.87 4.89 25.53
N THR A 106 -25.75 3.90 25.52
CA THR A 106 -25.68 2.66 24.70
C THR A 106 -25.91 2.89 23.20
N MET A 107 -26.40 4.06 22.78
CA MET A 107 -26.59 4.41 21.36
C MET A 107 -25.29 4.72 20.63
N ALA A 108 -24.20 4.91 21.36
CA ALA A 108 -22.90 5.30 20.80
C ALA A 108 -22.27 4.24 19.88
N ASP A 109 -22.54 2.96 20.11
CA ASP A 109 -21.86 1.88 19.37
C ASP A 109 -22.36 1.78 17.94
N GLN A 110 -23.67 1.87 17.72
CA GLN A 110 -24.25 1.77 16.37
C GLN A 110 -23.95 3.01 15.52
N GLU A 111 -24.06 4.19 16.10
CA GLU A 111 -23.73 5.44 15.43
C GLU A 111 -22.24 5.51 15.08
N THR A 112 -21.38 5.08 15.99
CA THR A 112 -19.93 5.00 15.75
C THR A 112 -19.58 4.05 14.62
N LEU A 113 -20.24 2.89 14.56
CA LEU A 113 -20.08 1.93 13.47
C LEU A 113 -20.48 2.53 12.12
N GLU A 114 -21.59 3.25 12.06
CA GLU A 114 -22.05 3.93 10.85
C GLU A 114 -21.05 4.97 10.36
N TYR A 115 -20.52 5.81 11.26
CA TYR A 115 -19.45 6.75 10.92
C TYR A 115 -18.18 6.07 10.44
N LEU A 116 -17.79 4.95 11.04
CA LEU A 116 -16.64 4.17 10.60
C LEU A 116 -16.85 3.58 9.19
N TYR A 117 -18.02 3.03 8.91
CA TYR A 117 -18.36 2.53 7.57
C TYR A 117 -18.29 3.64 6.52
N GLN A 118 -18.85 4.80 6.82
CA GLN A 118 -18.80 5.96 5.92
C GLN A 118 -17.36 6.41 5.68
N ALA A 119 -16.55 6.53 6.73
CA ALA A 119 -15.15 6.92 6.62
C ALA A 119 -14.31 5.92 5.82
N ILE A 120 -14.54 4.62 5.99
CA ILE A 120 -13.88 3.56 5.20
C ILE A 120 -14.32 3.65 3.74
N ALA A 121 -15.60 3.82 3.48
CA ALA A 121 -16.14 3.96 2.13
C ALA A 121 -15.56 5.21 1.42
N GLU A 122 -15.48 6.33 2.13
CA GLU A 122 -14.83 7.54 1.63
C GLU A 122 -13.35 7.30 1.29
N ALA A 123 -12.60 6.67 2.19
CA ALA A 123 -11.20 6.35 1.94
C ALA A 123 -11.00 5.45 0.71
N ILE A 124 -11.92 4.51 0.47
CA ILE A 124 -11.90 3.66 -0.73
C ILE A 124 -12.18 4.50 -1.99
N GLN A 125 -13.15 5.40 -1.94
CA GLN A 125 -13.49 6.28 -3.07
C GLN A 125 -12.38 7.29 -3.39
N LEU A 126 -11.65 7.75 -2.38
CA LEU A 126 -10.48 8.64 -2.53
C LEU A 126 -9.25 7.93 -3.11
N LYS A 127 -9.33 6.62 -3.35
CA LYS A 127 -8.21 5.87 -3.90
C LYS A 127 -7.88 6.36 -5.31
N PRO A 128 -6.63 6.82 -5.57
CA PRO A 128 -6.25 7.34 -6.87
C PRO A 128 -6.19 6.21 -7.90
N LYS A 129 -6.44 6.55 -9.16
CA LYS A 129 -6.30 5.59 -10.29
C LYS A 129 -4.87 5.06 -10.43
N SER A 130 -3.87 5.92 -10.12
CA SER A 130 -2.46 5.54 -10.10
C SER A 130 -1.66 6.43 -9.15
N HIS A 131 -0.54 5.91 -8.67
CA HIS A 131 0.47 6.71 -7.98
C HIS A 131 1.33 7.49 -9.00
N ARG A 132 2.14 8.42 -8.50
CA ARG A 132 3.07 9.27 -9.25
C ARG A 132 4.49 9.20 -8.68
N PHE A 133 4.93 8.00 -8.29
CA PHE A 133 6.27 7.82 -7.71
C PHE A 133 7.41 8.11 -8.68
N GLU A 134 7.14 8.12 -9.98
CA GLU A 134 8.07 8.52 -11.02
C GLU A 134 8.36 10.04 -11.01
N ASN A 135 7.48 10.84 -10.41
CA ASN A 135 7.68 12.27 -10.27
C ASN A 135 7.73 12.67 -8.79
N LEU A 136 8.94 12.94 -8.30
CA LEU A 136 9.16 13.26 -6.88
C LEU A 136 8.38 14.48 -6.40
N SER A 137 8.10 15.45 -7.27
CA SER A 137 7.34 16.66 -6.94
C SER A 137 5.85 16.39 -6.70
N GLU A 138 5.32 15.29 -7.22
CA GLU A 138 3.92 14.88 -7.05
C GLU A 138 3.71 13.95 -5.84
N ILE A 139 4.78 13.54 -5.18
CA ILE A 139 4.71 12.75 -3.94
C ILE A 139 4.46 13.70 -2.78
N THR A 140 3.24 13.71 -2.28
CA THR A 140 2.85 14.56 -1.15
C THR A 140 2.98 13.88 0.22
N GLU A 141 3.39 12.60 0.25
CA GLU A 141 3.71 11.92 1.50
C GLU A 141 5.10 12.33 2.00
N ASP A 142 5.17 12.88 3.17
CA ASP A 142 6.40 13.35 3.84
C ASP A 142 6.76 12.52 5.08
N LYS A 143 5.83 11.70 5.58
CA LYS A 143 6.03 10.86 6.75
C LYS A 143 6.96 9.68 6.44
N LYS A 144 7.64 9.19 7.47
CA LYS A 144 8.45 7.97 7.38
C LYS A 144 7.54 6.74 7.26
N MET A 145 8.04 5.67 6.64
CA MET A 145 7.31 4.39 6.52
C MET A 145 6.79 3.87 7.85
N SER A 146 7.59 3.98 8.92
CA SER A 146 7.20 3.60 10.29
C SER A 146 6.02 4.38 10.87
N GLN A 147 5.67 5.53 10.29
CA GLN A 147 4.57 6.38 10.73
C GLN A 147 3.27 6.16 9.95
N ILE A 148 3.35 5.47 8.82
CA ILE A 148 2.23 5.26 7.89
C ILE A 148 1.81 3.80 7.77
N GLY A 149 2.06 3.00 8.81
CA GLY A 149 1.61 1.61 8.89
C GLY A 149 2.42 0.67 7.99
N GLY A 150 3.72 0.81 7.97
CA GLY A 150 4.68 -0.04 7.24
C GLY A 150 5.70 -0.67 8.16
#